data_0aff9fe968ced069509f795c3134c32b
#
_entry.id   0aff9fe968ced069509f795c3134c32b
#
_cell.length_a   1.000
_cell.length_b   1.000
_cell.length_c   1.000
_cell.angle_alpha   90.00
_cell.angle_beta   90.00
_cell.angle_gamma   90.00
#
_symmetry.space_group_name_H-M   'P 1'
#
loop_
_entity.id
_entity.type
_entity.pdbx_description
1 polymer ?
#
loop_
_entity_poly.entity_id
_entity_poly.type
_entity_poly.pdbx_seq_one_letter_code
_entity_poly.pdbx_strand_id
1 'polypeptide(L)'
;MMAVIADLDRYPEWVDAAKSVEILERDKNGFAAKARFVLDAALLKDTYELRYTWAEDGLSVRWTLLESTIMRSQEGAYLLEPNEKGTKVTYELSVDLRIPMIGLFRRKAERAIIDTALKELKKRVESLS
;
A
#
# COMPACT_ATOMS: atom_id res chain seq x y z
N MET A 1 0.64 9.27 11.61
CA MET A 1 0.72 7.95 10.95
C MET A 1 -0.20 7.87 9.72
N MET A 2 -1.50 8.08 9.89
CA MET A 2 -2.43 8.05 8.75
C MET A 2 -2.09 9.13 7.70
N ALA A 3 -1.64 10.30 8.12
CA ALA A 3 -1.25 11.37 7.19
C ALA A 3 -0.14 10.92 6.23
N VAL A 4 0.81 10.13 6.69
CA VAL A 4 1.88 9.59 5.84
C VAL A 4 1.31 8.55 4.87
N ILE A 5 0.44 7.67 5.34
CA ILE A 5 -0.22 6.65 4.51
C ILE A 5 -1.10 7.32 3.44
N ALA A 6 -1.80 8.40 3.80
CA ALA A 6 -2.70 9.10 2.89
C ALA A 6 -1.97 9.94 1.83
N ASP A 7 -0.72 10.30 2.06
CA ASP A 7 0.06 11.15 1.16
C ASP A 7 0.72 10.29 0.05
N LEU A 8 -0.10 9.78 -0.85
CA LEU A 8 0.33 8.87 -1.90
C LEU A 8 1.33 9.49 -2.87
N ASP A 9 1.22 10.77 -3.15
CA ASP A 9 2.13 11.47 -4.06
C ASP A 9 3.59 11.39 -3.60
N ARG A 10 3.81 11.22 -2.30
CA ARG A 10 5.15 11.17 -1.71
C ARG A 10 5.67 9.75 -1.49
N TYR A 11 4.89 8.72 -1.87
CA TYR A 11 5.32 7.32 -1.71
C TYR A 11 6.69 7.04 -2.35
N PRO A 12 7.02 7.59 -3.54
CA PRO A 12 8.35 7.36 -4.11
C PRO A 12 9.50 7.84 -3.23
N GLU A 13 9.25 8.74 -2.28
CA GLU A 13 10.29 9.25 -1.36
C GLU A 13 10.68 8.24 -0.29
N TRP A 14 9.80 7.30 0.06
CA TRP A 14 10.05 6.35 1.14
C TRP A 14 9.73 4.89 0.82
N VAL A 15 9.04 4.62 -0.28
CA VAL A 15 8.78 3.26 -0.77
C VAL A 15 9.68 3.03 -1.99
N ASP A 16 10.78 2.31 -1.79
CA ASP A 16 11.80 2.13 -2.82
C ASP A 16 11.26 1.53 -4.12
N ALA A 17 10.32 0.58 -4.02
CA ALA A 17 9.74 -0.08 -5.18
C ALA A 17 8.77 0.82 -5.96
N ALA A 18 8.21 1.85 -5.35
CA ALA A 18 7.26 2.75 -6.00
C ALA A 18 8.03 3.84 -6.77
N LYS A 19 8.06 3.74 -8.09
CA LYS A 19 8.76 4.72 -8.95
C LYS A 19 7.92 5.95 -9.21
N SER A 20 6.60 5.79 -9.36
CA SER A 20 5.69 6.92 -9.46
C SER A 20 4.31 6.55 -8.95
N VAL A 21 3.59 7.56 -8.49
CA VAL A 21 2.19 7.43 -8.07
C VAL A 21 1.43 8.62 -8.64
N GLU A 22 0.34 8.33 -9.32
CA GLU A 22 -0.56 9.35 -9.87
C GLU A 22 -1.94 9.18 -9.26
N ILE A 23 -2.46 10.23 -8.64
CA ILE A 23 -3.81 10.21 -8.08
C ILE A 23 -4.79 10.55 -9.21
N LEU A 24 -5.63 9.59 -9.58
CA LEU A 24 -6.57 9.72 -10.68
C LEU A 24 -7.91 10.32 -10.26
N GLU A 25 -8.34 10.03 -9.04
CA GLU A 25 -9.59 10.55 -8.48
C GLU A 25 -9.39 10.82 -6.99
N ARG A 26 -10.04 11.87 -6.49
CA ARG A 26 -10.08 12.18 -5.06
C ARG A 26 -11.51 12.12 -4.57
N ASP A 27 -11.70 11.73 -3.31
CA ASP A 27 -13.03 11.73 -2.70
C ASP A 27 -13.40 13.15 -2.21
N LYS A 28 -14.59 13.28 -1.64
CA LYS A 28 -15.09 14.57 -1.16
C LYS A 28 -14.24 15.17 -0.03
N ASN A 29 -13.44 14.37 0.64
CA ASN A 29 -12.56 14.81 1.73
C ASN A 29 -11.13 15.11 1.25
N GLY A 30 -10.86 14.97 -0.05
CA GLY A 30 -9.55 15.22 -0.63
C GLY A 30 -8.60 14.04 -0.61
N PHE A 31 -9.02 12.89 -0.07
CA PHE A 31 -8.21 11.68 -0.09
C PHE A 31 -8.27 11.01 -1.45
N ALA A 32 -7.21 10.26 -1.78
CA ALA A 32 -7.16 9.52 -3.03
C ALA A 32 -8.25 8.44 -3.04
N ALA A 33 -9.15 8.51 -4.03
CA ALA A 33 -10.16 7.47 -4.25
C ALA A 33 -9.65 6.45 -5.26
N LYS A 34 -8.82 6.88 -6.21
CA LYS A 34 -8.25 6.02 -7.24
C LYS A 34 -6.83 6.51 -7.55
N ALA A 35 -5.88 5.60 -7.61
CA ALA A 35 -4.49 5.95 -7.89
C ALA A 35 -3.83 4.90 -8.79
N ARG A 36 -2.88 5.36 -9.61
CA ARG A 36 -2.05 4.52 -10.46
C ARG A 36 -0.65 4.49 -9.90
N PHE A 37 -0.10 3.28 -9.78
CA PHE A 37 1.25 3.03 -9.28
C PHE A 37 2.13 2.44 -10.37
N VAL A 38 3.37 2.89 -10.43
CA VAL A 38 4.42 2.22 -11.21
C VAL A 38 5.38 1.59 -10.21
N LEU A 39 5.41 0.27 -10.20
CA LEU A 39 6.23 -0.51 -9.29
C LEU A 39 7.43 -1.07 -10.04
N ASP A 40 8.62 -0.93 -9.48
CA ASP A 40 9.84 -1.54 -9.99
C ASP A 40 10.64 -2.12 -8.83
N ALA A 41 10.32 -3.35 -8.49
CA ALA A 41 11.07 -4.16 -7.54
C ALA A 41 11.95 -5.13 -8.34
N ALA A 42 13.03 -5.63 -7.74
CA ALA A 42 14.04 -6.43 -8.44
C ALA A 42 13.46 -7.57 -9.30
N LEU A 43 12.40 -8.24 -8.83
CA LEU A 43 11.79 -9.38 -9.52
C LEU A 43 10.38 -9.08 -10.04
N LEU A 44 9.88 -7.86 -9.82
CA LEU A 44 8.49 -7.55 -10.11
C LEU A 44 8.37 -6.11 -10.62
N LYS A 45 7.95 -5.98 -11.88
CA LYS A 45 7.63 -4.67 -12.47
C LYS A 45 6.17 -4.68 -12.86
N ASP A 46 5.43 -3.67 -12.42
CA ASP A 46 4.01 -3.57 -12.69
C ASP A 46 3.55 -2.12 -12.75
N THR A 47 2.54 -1.89 -13.57
CA THR A 47 1.76 -0.65 -13.53
C THR A 47 0.34 -1.08 -13.16
N TYR A 48 -0.19 -0.54 -12.06
CA TYR A 48 -1.50 -0.97 -11.58
C TYR A 48 -2.28 0.20 -10.98
N GLU A 49 -3.60 0.04 -10.95
CA GLU A 49 -4.52 1.02 -10.38
C GLU A 49 -5.28 0.41 -9.22
N LEU A 50 -5.40 1.17 -8.15
CA LEU A 50 -6.10 0.77 -6.94
C LEU A 50 -7.24 1.74 -6.63
N ARG A 51 -8.33 1.20 -6.11
CA ARG A 51 -9.43 1.98 -5.53
C ARG A 51 -9.31 1.94 -4.02
N TYR A 52 -9.36 3.11 -3.41
CA TYR A 52 -9.21 3.26 -1.96
C TYR A 52 -10.53 3.61 -1.30
N THR A 53 -10.73 3.07 -0.11
CA THR A 53 -11.83 3.43 0.79
C THR A 53 -11.23 3.80 2.14
N TRP A 54 -11.41 5.06 2.53
CA TRP A 54 -10.87 5.61 3.77
C TRP A 54 -11.95 5.62 4.84
N ALA A 55 -11.64 5.11 6.04
CA ALA A 55 -12.57 5.12 7.15
C ALA A 55 -12.73 6.54 7.71
N GLU A 56 -13.95 6.87 8.13
CA GLU A 56 -14.25 8.20 8.65
C GLU A 56 -13.46 8.54 9.91
N ASP A 57 -13.15 7.52 10.74
CA ASP A 57 -12.39 7.71 11.98
C ASP A 57 -10.89 7.96 11.74
N GLY A 58 -10.41 7.83 10.50
CA GLY A 58 -9.01 8.03 10.16
C GLY A 58 -8.09 6.92 10.63
N LEU A 59 -8.63 5.78 11.05
CA LEU A 59 -7.85 4.68 11.63
C LEU A 59 -7.72 3.47 10.70
N SER A 60 -8.33 3.52 9.53
CA SER A 60 -8.13 2.44 8.55
C SER A 60 -8.31 2.93 7.14
N VAL A 61 -7.70 2.21 6.21
CA VAL A 61 -7.88 2.38 4.79
C VAL A 61 -7.83 1.00 4.15
N ARG A 62 -8.69 0.78 3.16
CA ARG A 62 -8.72 -0.46 2.38
C ARG A 62 -8.60 -0.12 0.91
N TRP A 63 -8.03 -1.04 0.14
CA TRP A 63 -7.96 -0.87 -1.31
C TRP A 63 -8.20 -2.18 -2.03
N THR A 64 -8.65 -2.06 -3.29
CA THR A 64 -8.85 -3.18 -4.19
C THR A 64 -8.24 -2.85 -5.53
N LEU A 65 -7.81 -3.90 -6.25
CA LEU A 65 -7.20 -3.75 -7.57
C LEU A 65 -8.28 -3.45 -8.61
N LEU A 66 -8.02 -2.44 -9.44
CA LEU A 66 -8.85 -2.13 -10.61
C LEU A 66 -8.22 -2.68 -11.89
N GLU A 67 -6.91 -2.51 -12.05
CA GLU A 67 -6.18 -2.88 -13.25
C GLU A 67 -4.72 -3.16 -12.93
N SER A 68 -4.11 -4.12 -13.63
CA SER A 68 -2.70 -4.47 -13.48
C SER A 68 -2.21 -5.22 -14.71
N THR A 69 -0.89 -5.14 -14.97
CA THR A 69 -0.26 -5.91 -16.04
C THR A 69 0.02 -7.35 -15.62
N ILE A 70 0.26 -7.60 -14.34
CA ILE A 70 0.64 -8.93 -13.85
C ILE A 70 -0.25 -9.51 -12.76
N MET A 71 -1.03 -8.68 -12.08
CA MET A 71 -1.92 -9.14 -11.00
C MET A 71 -3.32 -9.41 -11.52
N ARG A 72 -3.93 -10.47 -10.99
CA ARG A 72 -5.34 -10.78 -11.22
C ARG A 72 -6.21 -10.09 -10.17
N SER A 73 -5.73 -10.05 -8.94
CA SER A 73 -6.39 -9.36 -7.84
C SER A 73 -5.39 -8.88 -6.81
N GLN A 74 -5.76 -7.82 -6.11
CA GLN A 74 -5.05 -7.36 -4.92
C GLN A 74 -6.06 -6.73 -3.99
N GLU A 75 -6.00 -7.10 -2.72
CA GLU A 75 -6.78 -6.47 -1.67
C GLU A 75 -5.85 -6.20 -0.50
N GLY A 76 -5.95 -5.03 0.08
CA GLY A 76 -5.10 -4.68 1.20
C GLY A 76 -5.75 -3.70 2.14
N ALA A 77 -5.12 -3.52 3.30
CA ALA A 77 -5.59 -2.58 4.30
C ALA A 77 -4.45 -2.19 5.24
N TYR A 78 -4.52 -0.94 5.73
CA TYR A 78 -3.81 -0.51 6.92
C TYR A 78 -4.83 -0.32 8.03
N LEU A 79 -4.55 -0.89 9.20
CA LEU A 79 -5.38 -0.75 10.40
C LEU A 79 -4.51 -0.13 11.50
N LEU A 80 -4.95 0.98 12.06
CA LEU A 80 -4.18 1.72 13.06
C LEU A 80 -4.86 1.60 14.44
N GLU A 81 -4.05 1.31 15.45
CA GLU A 81 -4.49 1.26 16.85
C GLU A 81 -3.59 2.18 17.68
N PRO A 82 -4.03 3.44 17.93
CA PRO A 82 -3.26 4.33 18.80
C PRO A 82 -3.18 3.81 20.23
N ASN A 83 -2.05 4.00 20.87
CA ASN A 83 -1.85 3.65 22.27
C ASN A 83 -0.90 4.66 22.92
N GLU A 84 -0.64 4.50 24.23
CA GLU A 84 0.20 5.42 24.99
C GLU A 84 1.64 5.54 24.47
N LYS A 85 2.14 4.49 23.81
CA LYS A 85 3.50 4.44 23.30
C LYS A 85 3.63 4.83 21.84
N GLY A 86 2.51 5.07 21.14
CA GLY A 86 2.50 5.39 19.72
C GLY A 86 1.31 4.76 19.02
N THR A 87 1.54 4.22 17.84
CA THR A 87 0.48 3.60 17.03
C THR A 87 0.89 2.20 16.59
N LYS A 88 0.04 1.23 16.88
CA LYS A 88 0.20 -0.12 16.33
C LYS A 88 -0.37 -0.14 14.91
N VAL A 89 0.42 -0.54 13.94
CA VAL A 89 0.01 -0.62 12.53
C VAL A 89 -0.11 -2.08 12.12
N THR A 90 -1.27 -2.46 11.60
CA THR A 90 -1.48 -3.76 10.99
C THR A 90 -1.66 -3.55 9.49
N TYR A 91 -0.88 -4.29 8.69
CA TYR A 91 -0.96 -4.28 7.24
C TYR A 91 -1.46 -5.64 6.78
N GLU A 92 -2.57 -5.64 6.06
CA GLU A 92 -3.13 -6.86 5.47
C GLU A 92 -2.97 -6.78 3.96
N LEU A 93 -2.52 -7.87 3.34
CA LEU A 93 -2.33 -7.91 1.90
C LEU A 93 -2.65 -9.29 1.36
N SER A 94 -3.45 -9.33 0.28
CA SER A 94 -3.73 -10.53 -0.49
C SER A 94 -3.52 -10.21 -1.97
N VAL A 95 -2.68 -10.98 -2.64
CA VAL A 95 -2.34 -10.78 -4.05
C VAL A 95 -2.50 -12.08 -4.82
N ASP A 96 -3.12 -12.02 -5.99
CA ASP A 96 -3.20 -13.13 -6.92
C ASP A 96 -2.59 -12.71 -8.25
N LEU A 97 -1.59 -13.43 -8.71
CA LEU A 97 -0.88 -13.13 -9.96
C LEU A 97 -1.46 -13.94 -11.12
N ARG A 98 -1.38 -13.38 -12.32
CA ARG A 98 -1.82 -14.07 -13.55
C ARG A 98 -0.90 -15.24 -13.89
N ILE A 99 0.34 -15.21 -13.39
CA ILE A 99 1.30 -16.30 -13.55
C ILE A 99 1.10 -17.25 -12.38
N PRO A 100 0.89 -18.58 -12.64
CA PRO A 100 0.74 -19.55 -11.55
C PRO A 100 1.94 -19.55 -10.63
N MET A 101 1.70 -19.42 -9.33
CA MET A 101 2.72 -19.54 -8.30
C MET A 101 2.32 -20.63 -7.32
N ILE A 102 3.31 -21.40 -6.86
CA ILE A 102 3.09 -22.36 -5.78
C ILE A 102 2.67 -21.54 -4.55
N GLY A 103 1.62 -21.97 -3.86
CA GLY A 103 1.05 -21.22 -2.74
C GLY A 103 2.06 -20.79 -1.67
N LEU A 104 3.10 -21.64 -1.43
CA LEU A 104 4.15 -21.31 -0.47
C LEU A 104 4.97 -20.08 -0.93
N PHE A 105 5.32 -20.00 -2.20
CA PHE A 105 6.08 -18.86 -2.74
C PHE A 105 5.23 -17.57 -2.71
N ARG A 106 3.93 -17.70 -3.00
CA ARG A 106 3.03 -16.54 -2.92
C ARG A 106 2.97 -15.99 -1.51
N ARG A 107 2.86 -16.84 -0.48
CA ARG A 107 2.84 -16.42 0.92
C ARG A 107 4.13 -15.75 1.33
N LYS A 108 5.28 -16.26 0.87
CA LYS A 108 6.57 -15.65 1.15
C LYS A 108 6.68 -14.27 0.51
N ALA A 109 6.20 -14.11 -0.73
CA ALA A 109 6.22 -12.83 -1.42
C ALA A 109 5.34 -11.81 -0.71
N GLU A 110 4.11 -12.19 -0.32
CA GLU A 110 3.21 -11.32 0.41
C GLU A 110 3.82 -10.89 1.76
N ARG A 111 4.41 -11.83 2.49
CA ARG A 111 5.05 -11.53 3.78
C ARG A 111 6.22 -10.57 3.61
N ALA A 112 7.06 -10.78 2.60
CA ALA A 112 8.19 -9.90 2.32
C ALA A 112 7.73 -8.48 1.99
N ILE A 113 6.67 -8.34 1.19
CA ILE A 113 6.09 -7.04 0.86
C ILE A 113 5.56 -6.36 2.11
N ILE A 114 4.81 -7.08 2.94
CA ILE A 114 4.26 -6.55 4.19
C ILE A 114 5.36 -6.09 5.14
N ASP A 115 6.36 -6.94 5.37
CA ASP A 115 7.47 -6.62 6.28
C ASP A 115 8.24 -5.39 5.81
N THR A 116 8.54 -5.30 4.52
CA THR A 116 9.25 -4.17 3.94
C THR A 116 8.42 -2.88 4.04
N ALA A 117 7.12 -2.97 3.71
CA ALA A 117 6.23 -1.81 3.78
C ALA A 117 6.14 -1.27 5.21
N LEU A 118 6.01 -2.14 6.21
CA LEU A 118 5.92 -1.72 7.61
C LEU A 118 7.23 -1.09 8.10
N LYS A 119 8.38 -1.65 7.72
CA LYS A 119 9.68 -1.09 8.08
C LYS A 119 9.91 0.28 7.44
N GLU A 120 9.59 0.41 6.17
CA GLU A 120 9.72 1.67 5.45
C GLU A 120 8.78 2.74 6.01
N LEU A 121 7.54 2.36 6.34
CA LEU A 121 6.57 3.27 6.96
C LEU A 121 7.06 3.76 8.32
N LYS A 122 7.54 2.87 9.17
CA LYS A 122 8.08 3.22 10.48
C LYS A 122 9.23 4.19 10.36
N LYS A 123 10.18 3.91 9.47
CA LYS A 123 11.34 4.76 9.22
C LYS A 123 10.91 6.15 8.74
N ARG A 124 9.94 6.23 7.83
CA ARG A 124 9.45 7.50 7.32
C ARG A 124 8.80 8.34 8.41
N VAL A 125 7.92 7.74 9.21
CA VAL A 125 7.24 8.43 10.30
C VAL A 125 8.25 8.95 11.33
N GLU A 126 9.22 8.14 11.71
CA GLU A 126 10.25 8.53 12.67
C GLU A 126 11.13 9.66 12.13
N SER A 127 11.39 9.69 10.82
CA SER A 127 12.19 10.75 10.20
C SER A 127 11.50 12.11 10.17
N LEU A 128 10.17 12.13 10.29
CA LEU A 128 9.37 13.36 10.26
C LEU A 128 9.08 13.94 11.66
N SER A 129 9.44 13.21 12.71
CA SER A 129 9.18 13.65 14.09
C SER A 129 10.36 14.33 14.74
#